data_c6faafa72ba8a8a704cf2c70bfd17e45
#
_entry.id   c6faafa72ba8a8a704cf2c70bfd17e45
#
_cell.length_a   1.000
_cell.length_b   1.000
_cell.length_c   1.000
_cell.angle_alpha   90.00
_cell.angle_beta   90.00
_cell.angle_gamma   90.00
#
_symmetry.space_group_name_H-M   'P 1'
#
loop_
_entity.id
_entity.type
_entity.pdbx_description
1 polymer ?
#
loop_
_entity_poly.entity_id
_entity_poly.type
_entity_poly.pdbx_seq_one_letter_code
_entity_poly.pdbx_strand_id
1 'polypeptide(L)'
;TSLSATVQSLSTTVSSLPSSSEIATQISTGLAGIIEDVADLEAAVVAADSSDAVAAIQADIDAQEEVLADLLASSSVFSGDVVVNSAATLDAYLAMGPALSIVNGNVTITVSTAMDQTKVQSLVDNILTIVLDLDYTAAASTIAETTFDNLTGVQSITITQGGGYRFPNLLSATTIDLKDNFESTVGVIHFGSLTT
;
A
#
# COMPACT_ATOMS: atom_id res chain seq x y z
N THR A 1 -5.82 -8.92 -31.13
CA THR A 1 -6.73 -9.81 -30.36
C THR A 1 -6.16 -10.20 -28.99
N SER A 2 -4.83 -10.32 -28.81
CA SER A 2 -4.24 -10.72 -27.52
C SER A 2 -4.27 -9.60 -26.48
N LEU A 3 -4.04 -8.36 -26.88
CA LEU A 3 -4.03 -7.19 -25.96
C LEU A 3 -5.42 -6.95 -25.35
N SER A 4 -6.48 -7.03 -26.15
CA SER A 4 -7.85 -6.89 -25.68
C SER A 4 -8.21 -7.98 -24.67
N ALA A 5 -7.76 -9.21 -24.89
CA ALA A 5 -7.98 -10.32 -23.95
C ALA A 5 -7.20 -10.13 -22.63
N THR A 6 -5.97 -9.59 -22.70
CA THR A 6 -5.16 -9.30 -21.52
C THR A 6 -5.76 -8.16 -20.71
N VAL A 7 -6.19 -7.07 -21.35
CA VAL A 7 -6.88 -5.94 -20.69
C VAL A 7 -8.18 -6.42 -20.06
N GLN A 8 -8.93 -7.28 -20.71
CA GLN A 8 -10.18 -7.83 -20.20
C GLN A 8 -9.94 -8.76 -19.02
N SER A 9 -8.89 -9.58 -19.05
CA SER A 9 -8.47 -10.44 -17.94
C SER A 9 -8.02 -9.59 -16.74
N LEU A 10 -7.22 -8.56 -16.96
CA LEU A 10 -6.78 -7.63 -15.91
C LEU A 10 -7.95 -6.87 -15.30
N SER A 11 -8.87 -6.36 -16.13
CA SER A 11 -10.11 -5.71 -15.67
C SER A 11 -10.95 -6.65 -14.81
N THR A 12 -11.06 -7.92 -15.20
CA THR A 12 -11.77 -8.95 -14.41
C THR A 12 -11.06 -9.21 -13.09
N THR A 13 -9.73 -9.30 -13.10
CA THR A 13 -8.93 -9.53 -11.88
C THR A 13 -9.07 -8.35 -10.93
N VAL A 14 -8.96 -7.12 -11.41
CA VAL A 14 -9.14 -5.90 -10.59
C VAL A 14 -10.57 -5.82 -10.06
N SER A 15 -11.57 -6.17 -10.87
CA SER A 15 -12.97 -6.19 -10.43
C SER A 15 -13.30 -7.32 -9.45
N SER A 16 -12.44 -8.36 -9.38
CA SER A 16 -12.57 -9.46 -8.42
C SER A 16 -11.85 -9.21 -7.10
N LEU A 17 -11.05 -8.13 -7.00
CA LEU A 17 -10.47 -7.74 -5.72
C LEU A 17 -11.59 -7.29 -4.78
N PRO A 18 -11.55 -7.72 -3.50
CA PRO A 18 -12.55 -7.27 -2.55
C PRO A 18 -12.49 -5.75 -2.42
N SER A 19 -13.64 -5.12 -2.49
CA SER A 19 -13.75 -3.68 -2.24
C SER A 19 -13.36 -3.35 -0.79
N SER A 20 -12.94 -2.13 -0.54
CA SER A 20 -12.66 -1.67 0.83
C SER A 20 -13.86 -1.86 1.77
N SER A 21 -15.09 -1.76 1.24
CA SER A 21 -16.31 -2.03 2.01
C SER A 21 -16.49 -3.52 2.32
N GLU A 22 -16.09 -4.41 1.43
CA GLU A 22 -16.13 -5.85 1.69
C GLU A 22 -15.08 -6.26 2.72
N ILE A 23 -13.87 -5.72 2.63
CA ILE A 23 -12.81 -5.93 3.62
C ILE A 23 -13.26 -5.36 4.98
N ALA A 24 -13.79 -4.13 5.02
CA ALA A 24 -14.32 -3.55 6.24
C ALA A 24 -15.46 -4.38 6.84
N THR A 25 -16.32 -4.94 5.99
CA THR A 25 -17.40 -5.83 6.43
C THR A 25 -16.84 -7.14 6.99
N GLN A 26 -15.86 -7.74 6.35
CA GLN A 26 -15.21 -8.97 6.84
C GLN A 26 -14.51 -8.73 8.18
N ILE A 27 -13.77 -7.62 8.31
CA ILE A 27 -13.14 -7.23 9.58
C ILE A 27 -14.19 -6.99 10.64
N SER A 28 -15.27 -6.26 10.34
CA SER A 28 -16.36 -6.00 11.29
C SER A 28 -17.07 -7.27 11.71
N THR A 29 -17.29 -8.21 10.78
CA THR A 29 -17.92 -9.51 11.07
C THR A 29 -16.99 -10.38 11.92
N GLY A 30 -15.69 -10.42 11.60
CA GLY A 30 -14.70 -11.13 12.39
C GLY A 30 -14.59 -10.57 13.81
N LEU A 31 -14.57 -9.24 13.94
CA LEU A 31 -14.51 -8.56 15.22
C LEU A 31 -15.79 -8.81 16.05
N ALA A 32 -16.97 -8.82 15.42
CA ALA A 32 -18.23 -9.14 16.09
C ALA A 32 -18.22 -10.59 16.62
N GLY A 33 -17.69 -11.55 15.83
CA GLY A 33 -17.51 -12.94 16.28
C GLY A 33 -16.57 -13.03 17.49
N ILE A 34 -15.42 -12.34 17.45
CA ILE A 34 -14.48 -12.29 18.56
C ILE A 34 -15.14 -11.71 19.84
N ILE A 35 -15.95 -10.65 19.69
CA ILE A 35 -16.67 -10.04 20.82
C ILE A 35 -17.68 -11.03 21.43
N GLU A 36 -18.37 -11.80 20.57
CA GLU A 36 -19.32 -12.83 21.03
C GLU A 36 -18.59 -13.97 21.75
N ASP A 37 -17.47 -14.45 21.19
CA ASP A 37 -16.64 -15.49 21.79
C ASP A 37 -16.06 -15.03 23.14
N VAL A 38 -15.59 -13.79 23.25
CA VAL A 38 -15.11 -13.21 24.51
C VAL A 38 -16.24 -13.12 25.55
N ALA A 39 -17.46 -12.74 25.15
CA ALA A 39 -18.60 -12.68 26.05
C ALA A 39 -19.01 -14.09 26.58
N ASP A 40 -18.96 -15.09 25.67
CA ASP A 40 -19.22 -16.48 26.07
C ASP A 40 -18.13 -17.02 27.00
N LEU A 41 -16.87 -16.66 26.76
CA LEU A 41 -15.74 -17.00 27.62
C LEU A 41 -15.85 -16.31 29.00
N GLU A 42 -16.24 -15.03 29.06
CA GLU A 42 -16.51 -14.34 30.33
C GLU A 42 -17.61 -15.03 31.11
N ALA A 43 -18.70 -15.47 30.45
CA ALA A 43 -19.77 -16.22 31.08
C ALA A 43 -19.30 -17.58 31.58
N ALA A 44 -18.42 -18.27 30.82
CA ALA A 44 -17.84 -19.54 31.25
C ALA A 44 -16.88 -19.37 32.44
N VAL A 45 -16.11 -18.28 32.51
CA VAL A 45 -15.24 -17.94 33.65
C VAL A 45 -16.05 -17.71 34.93
N VAL A 46 -17.14 -16.98 34.82
CA VAL A 46 -18.02 -16.74 35.95
C VAL A 46 -18.65 -18.05 36.49
N ALA A 47 -18.84 -19.04 35.61
CA ALA A 47 -19.38 -20.35 35.95
C ALA A 47 -18.33 -21.37 36.46
N ALA A 48 -17.05 -21.15 36.15
CA ALA A 48 -15.95 -22.07 36.45
C ALA A 48 -15.03 -21.44 37.51
N ASP A 49 -15.17 -21.81 38.76
CA ASP A 49 -14.30 -21.40 39.88
C ASP A 49 -12.96 -22.21 39.84
N SER A 50 -12.24 -22.19 38.72
CA SER A 50 -10.98 -22.93 38.57
C SER A 50 -9.90 -22.22 37.75
N SER A 51 -8.63 -22.31 38.22
CA SER A 51 -7.43 -21.76 37.53
C SER A 51 -7.21 -22.33 36.12
N ASP A 52 -7.72 -23.53 35.85
CA ASP A 52 -7.59 -24.20 34.56
C ASP A 52 -8.46 -23.54 33.48
N ALA A 53 -9.65 -23.06 33.85
CA ALA A 53 -10.52 -22.31 32.94
C ALA A 53 -9.92 -20.96 32.58
N VAL A 54 -9.26 -20.27 33.50
CA VAL A 54 -8.56 -19.00 33.24
C VAL A 54 -7.39 -19.22 32.27
N ALA A 55 -6.63 -20.31 32.44
CA ALA A 55 -5.53 -20.65 31.55
C ALA A 55 -6.02 -20.98 30.14
N ALA A 56 -7.14 -21.68 29.97
CA ALA A 56 -7.74 -21.97 28.69
C ALA A 56 -8.21 -20.69 27.98
N ILE A 57 -8.84 -19.76 28.70
CA ILE A 57 -9.28 -18.48 28.17
C ILE A 57 -8.09 -17.63 27.71
N GLN A 58 -7.01 -17.58 28.48
CA GLN A 58 -5.81 -16.85 28.11
C GLN A 58 -5.22 -17.42 26.80
N ALA A 59 -5.16 -18.74 26.67
CA ALA A 59 -4.69 -19.39 25.44
C ALA A 59 -5.59 -19.08 24.23
N ASP A 60 -6.90 -18.98 24.42
CA ASP A 60 -7.84 -18.61 23.35
C ASP A 60 -7.70 -17.13 22.97
N ILE A 61 -7.48 -16.24 23.94
CA ILE A 61 -7.20 -14.82 23.67
C ILE A 61 -5.89 -14.67 22.88
N ASP A 62 -4.82 -15.34 23.30
CA ASP A 62 -3.53 -15.29 22.63
C ASP A 62 -3.64 -15.80 21.17
N ALA A 63 -4.42 -16.87 20.95
CA ALA A 63 -4.68 -17.40 19.60
C ALA A 63 -5.49 -16.42 18.72
N GLN A 64 -6.46 -15.72 19.31
CA GLN A 64 -7.26 -14.71 18.59
C GLN A 64 -6.45 -13.46 18.27
N GLU A 65 -5.52 -13.06 19.14
CA GLU A 65 -4.58 -11.96 18.87
C GLU A 65 -3.66 -12.32 17.68
N GLU A 66 -3.20 -13.56 17.58
CA GLU A 66 -2.39 -14.04 16.43
C GLU A 66 -3.22 -13.99 15.13
N VAL A 67 -4.46 -14.48 15.14
CA VAL A 67 -5.36 -14.42 13.96
C VAL A 67 -5.64 -12.97 13.56
N LEU A 68 -5.85 -12.08 14.53
CA LEU A 68 -6.07 -10.65 14.24
C LEU A 68 -4.82 -9.98 13.65
N ALA A 69 -3.63 -10.34 14.17
CA ALA A 69 -2.37 -9.85 13.64
C ALA A 69 -2.13 -10.34 12.20
N ASP A 70 -2.43 -11.60 11.90
CA ASP A 70 -2.35 -12.18 10.56
C ASP A 70 -3.36 -11.54 9.59
N LEU A 71 -4.58 -11.29 10.05
CA LEU A 71 -5.60 -10.60 9.25
C LEU A 71 -5.19 -9.16 8.95
N LEU A 72 -4.63 -8.47 9.92
CA LEU A 72 -4.11 -7.12 9.75
C LEU A 72 -2.90 -7.09 8.80
N ALA A 73 -1.98 -8.05 8.93
CA ALA A 73 -0.82 -8.20 8.06
C ALA A 73 -1.21 -8.61 6.63
N SER A 74 -2.30 -9.38 6.46
CA SER A 74 -2.80 -9.80 5.14
C SER A 74 -3.63 -8.72 4.44
N SER A 75 -4.09 -7.68 5.13
CA SER A 75 -4.77 -6.54 4.50
C SER A 75 -3.74 -5.57 3.90
N SER A 76 -3.18 -5.97 2.77
CA SER A 76 -2.20 -5.19 2.01
C SER A 76 -2.82 -4.03 1.21
N VAL A 77 -4.05 -3.63 1.52
CA VAL A 77 -4.77 -2.55 0.83
C VAL A 77 -4.94 -1.36 1.75
N PHE A 78 -4.25 -0.29 1.46
CA PHE A 78 -4.46 1.00 2.10
C PHE A 78 -5.59 1.75 1.39
N SER A 79 -6.64 2.11 2.13
CA SER A 79 -7.76 2.89 1.60
C SER A 79 -7.63 4.36 1.98
N GLY A 80 -7.37 5.18 0.99
CA GLY A 80 -7.21 6.62 1.11
C GLY A 80 -5.97 7.13 0.40
N ASP A 81 -5.75 8.43 0.46
CA ASP A 81 -4.62 9.07 -0.18
C ASP A 81 -3.36 8.99 0.69
N VAL A 82 -2.23 8.69 0.06
CA VAL A 82 -0.89 8.75 0.67
C VAL A 82 -0.27 10.09 0.31
N VAL A 83 -0.01 10.93 1.32
CA VAL A 83 0.59 12.25 1.12
C VAL A 83 1.88 12.37 1.92
N VAL A 84 3.00 12.33 1.21
CA VAL A 84 4.35 12.48 1.77
C VAL A 84 4.92 13.83 1.37
N ASN A 85 5.01 14.75 2.32
CA ASN A 85 5.52 16.11 2.12
C ASN A 85 6.54 16.56 3.17
N SER A 86 6.87 15.67 4.11
CA SER A 86 7.81 15.93 5.20
C SER A 86 8.47 14.64 5.67
N ALA A 87 9.58 14.72 6.38
CA ALA A 87 10.24 13.56 6.99
C ALA A 87 9.30 12.83 7.97
N ALA A 88 8.45 13.56 8.69
CA ALA A 88 7.49 12.97 9.63
C ALA A 88 6.41 12.16 8.93
N THR A 89 5.85 12.65 7.82
CA THR A 89 4.88 11.89 7.02
C THR A 89 5.51 10.69 6.33
N LEU A 90 6.76 10.82 5.88
CA LEU A 90 7.54 9.71 5.33
C LEU A 90 7.72 8.59 6.36
N ASP A 91 8.17 8.93 7.58
CA ASP A 91 8.35 7.95 8.67
C ASP A 91 7.03 7.29 9.07
N ALA A 92 5.93 8.05 9.10
CA ALA A 92 4.61 7.51 9.43
C ALA A 92 4.14 6.46 8.40
N TYR A 93 4.29 6.72 7.10
CA TYR A 93 3.92 5.76 6.07
C TYR A 93 4.88 4.57 6.00
N LEU A 94 6.17 4.76 6.22
CA LEU A 94 7.14 3.66 6.31
C LEU A 94 6.79 2.68 7.43
N ALA A 95 6.28 3.20 8.56
CA ALA A 95 5.86 2.36 9.68
C ALA A 95 4.67 1.45 9.35
N MET A 96 3.90 1.75 8.30
CA MET A 96 2.80 0.89 7.83
C MET A 96 3.29 -0.33 7.05
N GLY A 97 4.53 -0.28 6.53
CA GLY A 97 5.14 -1.41 5.83
C GLY A 97 4.28 -2.01 4.72
N PRO A 98 4.03 -3.33 4.73
CA PRO A 98 3.28 -4.02 3.67
C PRO A 98 1.83 -3.56 3.47
N ALA A 99 1.23 -2.87 4.45
CA ALA A 99 -0.12 -2.32 4.30
C ALA A 99 -0.24 -1.28 3.17
N LEU A 100 0.89 -0.74 2.68
CA LEU A 100 0.96 0.16 1.53
C LEU A 100 1.15 -0.54 0.18
N SER A 101 1.13 -1.86 0.13
CA SER A 101 1.37 -2.59 -1.13
C SER A 101 0.36 -2.25 -2.22
N ILE A 102 -0.90 -2.05 -1.85
CA ILE A 102 -1.95 -1.58 -2.76
C ILE A 102 -2.55 -0.31 -2.15
N VAL A 103 -2.45 0.81 -2.85
CA VAL A 103 -3.05 2.08 -2.43
C VAL A 103 -4.33 2.30 -3.23
N ASN A 104 -5.48 2.20 -2.56
CA ASN A 104 -6.78 2.54 -3.12
C ASN A 104 -7.06 4.05 -2.90
N GLY A 105 -6.33 4.87 -3.62
CA GLY A 105 -6.33 6.31 -3.53
C GLY A 105 -5.22 6.90 -4.38
N ASN A 106 -4.93 8.18 -4.19
CA ASN A 106 -3.81 8.87 -4.81
C ASN A 106 -2.54 8.73 -3.96
N VAL A 107 -1.40 8.76 -4.61
CA VAL A 107 -0.09 8.83 -3.96
C VAL A 107 0.58 10.13 -4.38
N THR A 108 0.76 11.04 -3.45
CA THR A 108 1.47 12.30 -3.66
C THR A 108 2.75 12.31 -2.83
N ILE A 109 3.89 12.38 -3.50
CA ILE A 109 5.21 12.42 -2.87
C ILE A 109 5.91 13.71 -3.28
N THR A 110 6.15 14.59 -2.31
CA THR A 110 6.92 15.83 -2.51
C THR A 110 8.22 15.72 -1.73
N VAL A 111 9.29 15.40 -2.44
CA VAL A 111 10.62 15.20 -1.83
C VAL A 111 11.33 16.53 -1.66
N SER A 112 11.74 16.82 -0.43
CA SER A 112 12.57 17.98 -0.08
C SER A 112 13.99 17.57 0.28
N THR A 113 14.90 18.55 0.33
CA THR A 113 16.30 18.35 0.74
C THR A 113 16.45 17.84 2.19
N ALA A 114 15.41 17.97 3.01
CA ALA A 114 15.41 17.52 4.40
C ALA A 114 14.99 16.03 4.54
N MET A 115 14.55 15.38 3.46
CA MET A 115 14.14 13.98 3.50
C MET A 115 15.31 13.05 3.22
N ASP A 116 15.34 11.92 3.91
CA ASP A 116 16.28 10.83 3.65
C ASP A 116 15.87 10.10 2.38
N GLN A 117 16.73 10.13 1.36
CA GLN A 117 16.49 9.52 0.05
C GLN A 117 16.35 7.98 0.14
N THR A 118 17.09 7.34 1.04
CA THR A 118 16.99 5.91 1.27
C THR A 118 15.60 5.53 1.80
N LYS A 119 15.05 6.36 2.68
CA LYS A 119 13.69 6.17 3.19
C LYS A 119 12.63 6.43 2.11
N VAL A 120 12.82 7.44 1.25
CA VAL A 120 11.93 7.66 0.09
C VAL A 120 11.94 6.45 -0.83
N GLN A 121 13.12 5.91 -1.14
CA GLN A 121 13.25 4.70 -1.93
C GLN A 121 12.55 3.51 -1.27
N SER A 122 12.76 3.31 0.02
CA SER A 122 12.09 2.23 0.77
C SER A 122 10.57 2.37 0.76
N LEU A 123 10.03 3.58 0.77
CA LEU A 123 8.60 3.81 0.66
C LEU A 123 8.06 3.39 -0.72
N VAL A 124 8.70 3.84 -1.79
CA VAL A 124 8.25 3.50 -3.16
C VAL A 124 8.41 2.01 -3.45
N ASP A 125 9.40 1.35 -2.85
CA ASP A 125 9.60 -0.10 -2.95
C ASP A 125 8.47 -0.91 -2.29
N ASN A 126 7.78 -0.34 -1.32
CA ASN A 126 6.63 -1.00 -0.68
C ASN A 126 5.35 -0.95 -1.54
N ILE A 127 5.29 -0.08 -2.55
CA ILE A 127 4.07 0.15 -3.34
C ILE A 127 4.11 -0.70 -4.62
N LEU A 128 3.15 -1.62 -4.74
CA LEU A 128 2.98 -2.50 -5.91
C LEU A 128 1.96 -1.95 -6.90
N THR A 129 0.89 -1.36 -6.39
CA THR A 129 -0.21 -0.84 -7.21
C THR A 129 -0.81 0.41 -6.60
N ILE A 130 -1.07 1.40 -7.45
CA ILE A 130 -1.82 2.61 -7.11
C ILE A 130 -3.08 2.61 -7.97
N VAL A 131 -4.25 2.61 -7.34
CA VAL A 131 -5.53 2.52 -8.08
C VAL A 131 -5.84 3.80 -8.84
N LEU A 132 -5.43 4.95 -8.30
CA LEU A 132 -5.62 6.25 -8.93
C LEU A 132 -4.29 6.85 -9.40
N ASP A 133 -3.94 8.04 -8.95
CA ASP A 133 -2.84 8.82 -9.52
C ASP A 133 -1.58 8.78 -8.64
N LEU A 134 -0.43 8.74 -9.28
CA LEU A 134 0.88 9.00 -8.69
C LEU A 134 1.35 10.40 -9.09
N ASP A 135 1.48 11.28 -8.13
CA ASP A 135 2.08 12.62 -8.29
C ASP A 135 3.42 12.66 -7.54
N TYR A 136 4.51 12.72 -8.26
CA TYR A 136 5.85 12.73 -7.69
C TYR A 136 6.56 14.03 -8.05
N THR A 137 6.91 14.80 -7.03
CA THR A 137 7.65 16.06 -7.14
C THR A 137 8.94 15.97 -6.36
N ALA A 138 10.06 16.24 -7.00
CA ALA A 138 11.37 16.30 -6.34
C ALA A 138 12.07 17.62 -6.63
N ALA A 139 12.69 18.21 -5.61
CA ALA A 139 13.54 19.38 -5.82
C ALA A 139 14.75 19.01 -6.68
N ALA A 140 14.99 19.77 -7.74
CA ALA A 140 15.92 19.47 -8.84
C ALA A 140 17.39 19.16 -8.46
N SER A 141 17.79 19.46 -7.23
CA SER A 141 19.17 19.30 -6.75
C SER A 141 19.39 18.10 -5.83
N THR A 142 18.38 17.31 -5.52
CA THR A 142 18.41 16.40 -4.37
C THR A 142 18.38 14.92 -4.71
N ILE A 143 18.00 14.50 -5.93
CA ILE A 143 17.75 13.11 -6.23
C ILE A 143 18.57 12.67 -7.43
N ALA A 144 19.44 11.67 -7.22
CA ALA A 144 20.20 11.08 -8.31
C ALA A 144 19.28 10.22 -9.21
N GLU A 145 18.51 9.33 -8.62
CA GLU A 145 17.57 8.44 -9.31
C GLU A 145 16.57 7.87 -8.31
N THR A 146 15.30 7.79 -8.67
CA THR A 146 14.26 7.06 -7.93
C THR A 146 13.77 5.91 -8.78
N THR A 147 13.79 4.71 -8.24
CA THR A 147 13.36 3.50 -8.95
C THR A 147 12.08 2.97 -8.31
N PHE A 148 11.05 2.79 -9.10
CA PHE A 148 9.78 2.18 -8.69
C PHE A 148 9.80 0.71 -9.08
N ASP A 149 10.68 -0.07 -8.43
CA ASP A 149 10.96 -1.46 -8.80
C ASP A 149 9.74 -2.37 -8.71
N ASN A 150 8.87 -2.11 -7.74
CA ASN A 150 7.72 -2.97 -7.49
C ASN A 150 6.41 -2.44 -8.08
N LEU A 151 6.37 -1.22 -8.58
CA LEU A 151 5.14 -0.65 -9.13
C LEU A 151 4.76 -1.32 -10.45
N THR A 152 3.62 -2.01 -10.46
CA THR A 152 3.10 -2.74 -11.60
C THR A 152 1.93 -2.06 -12.31
N GLY A 153 1.14 -1.26 -11.58
CA GLY A 153 -0.03 -0.59 -12.13
C GLY A 153 -0.33 0.73 -11.46
N VAL A 154 -0.74 1.69 -12.27
CA VAL A 154 -1.21 3.01 -11.83
C VAL A 154 -2.13 3.59 -12.89
N GLN A 155 -3.12 4.41 -12.52
CA GLN A 155 -3.99 5.05 -13.49
C GLN A 155 -3.27 6.18 -14.21
N SER A 156 -2.64 7.11 -13.47
CA SER A 156 -1.90 8.23 -14.04
C SER A 156 -0.61 8.48 -13.26
N ILE A 157 0.44 8.87 -13.97
CA ILE A 157 1.72 9.29 -13.39
C ILE A 157 1.96 10.73 -13.77
N THR A 158 2.14 11.59 -12.79
CA THR A 158 2.64 12.95 -12.97
C THR A 158 3.99 13.08 -12.30
N ILE A 159 5.02 13.48 -13.04
CA ILE A 159 6.35 13.75 -12.53
C ILE A 159 6.67 15.23 -12.74
N THR A 160 6.94 15.93 -11.63
CA THR A 160 7.31 17.34 -11.67
C THR A 160 8.74 17.49 -11.13
N GLN A 161 9.59 18.09 -11.94
CA GLN A 161 11.02 18.39 -11.70
C GLN A 161 12.01 17.21 -11.80
N GLY A 162 13.30 17.59 -11.94
CA GLY A 162 14.35 16.76 -12.46
C GLY A 162 14.87 15.68 -11.53
N GLY A 163 15.30 14.60 -12.13
CA GLY A 163 15.90 13.40 -11.55
C GLY A 163 15.82 12.26 -12.54
N GLY A 164 16.53 11.18 -12.31
CA GLY A 164 16.32 9.93 -13.03
C GLY A 164 15.14 9.18 -12.44
N TYR A 165 14.28 8.60 -13.26
CA TYR A 165 13.15 7.79 -12.81
C TYR A 165 13.12 6.47 -13.57
N ARG A 166 12.91 5.37 -12.84
CA ARG A 166 12.79 4.04 -13.43
C ARG A 166 11.51 3.37 -13.00
N PHE A 167 10.82 2.77 -13.95
CA PHE A 167 9.62 1.97 -13.75
C PHE A 167 9.80 0.62 -14.46
N PRO A 168 10.71 -0.24 -14.00
CA PRO A 168 11.10 -1.45 -14.72
C PRO A 168 9.97 -2.46 -14.87
N ASN A 169 9.08 -2.53 -13.91
CA ASN A 169 8.01 -3.52 -13.85
C ASN A 169 6.60 -2.93 -14.06
N LEU A 170 6.50 -1.66 -14.45
CA LEU A 170 5.22 -1.04 -14.74
C LEU A 170 4.60 -1.66 -15.99
N LEU A 171 3.45 -2.31 -15.80
CA LEU A 171 2.71 -3.00 -16.87
C LEU A 171 1.64 -2.11 -17.49
N SER A 172 1.04 -1.21 -16.68
CA SER A 172 -0.06 -0.36 -17.15
C SER A 172 -0.02 1.03 -16.52
N ALA A 173 -0.21 2.04 -17.37
CA ALA A 173 -0.56 3.40 -16.99
C ALA A 173 -1.44 3.99 -18.10
N THR A 174 -2.52 4.69 -17.73
CA THR A 174 -3.40 5.33 -18.73
C THR A 174 -2.81 6.64 -19.21
N THR A 175 -2.16 7.39 -18.33
CA THR A 175 -1.55 8.68 -18.64
C THR A 175 -0.21 8.80 -17.95
N ILE A 176 0.77 9.34 -18.65
CA ILE A 176 2.07 9.71 -18.12
C ILE A 176 2.32 11.17 -18.49
N ASP A 177 2.34 12.05 -17.50
CA ASP A 177 2.53 13.48 -17.64
C ASP A 177 3.86 13.90 -17.00
N LEU A 178 4.74 14.47 -17.80
CA LEU A 178 6.06 14.92 -17.37
C LEU A 178 6.05 16.45 -17.39
N LYS A 179 5.88 17.05 -16.20
CA LYS A 179 5.80 18.52 -16.05
C LYS A 179 7.14 19.10 -15.67
N ASP A 180 7.54 20.06 -16.47
CA ASP A 180 8.56 21.10 -16.29
C ASP A 180 9.97 20.72 -15.79
N ASN A 181 10.93 21.28 -16.57
CA ASN A 181 12.37 21.44 -16.28
C ASN A 181 13.24 20.18 -16.29
N PHE A 182 13.09 19.36 -17.31
CA PHE A 182 14.19 18.51 -17.76
C PHE A 182 15.34 19.33 -18.43
N GLU A 183 15.47 20.61 -18.09
CA GLU A 183 16.53 21.49 -18.64
C GLU A 183 17.95 21.13 -18.19
N SER A 184 18.09 20.20 -17.27
CA SER A 184 19.38 19.77 -16.77
C SER A 184 19.62 18.30 -17.10
N THR A 185 20.40 18.03 -18.04
CA THR A 185 21.32 16.96 -18.42
C THR A 185 21.26 15.56 -17.76
N VAL A 186 20.35 15.21 -16.87
CA VAL A 186 20.37 13.92 -16.12
C VAL A 186 19.00 13.24 -15.96
N GLY A 187 17.93 13.79 -16.51
CA GLY A 187 16.61 13.17 -16.37
C GLY A 187 16.36 12.10 -17.43
N VAL A 188 16.66 10.84 -17.14
CA VAL A 188 16.24 9.70 -17.98
C VAL A 188 15.06 9.03 -17.31
N ILE A 189 13.93 8.91 -18.03
CA ILE A 189 12.81 8.10 -17.58
C ILE A 189 12.84 6.80 -18.35
N HIS A 190 12.88 5.69 -17.63
CA HIS A 190 12.99 4.37 -18.20
C HIS A 190 11.78 3.51 -17.82
N PHE A 191 11.05 3.03 -18.82
CA PHE A 191 9.97 2.06 -18.69
C PHE A 191 10.44 0.72 -19.24
N GLY A 192 10.55 -0.30 -18.40
CA GLY A 192 11.06 -1.61 -18.80
C GLY A 192 10.01 -2.52 -19.45
N SER A 193 8.77 -2.46 -18.97
CA SER A 193 7.74 -3.46 -19.29
C SER A 193 6.40 -2.87 -19.74
N LEU A 194 6.32 -1.56 -19.95
CA LEU A 194 5.06 -0.90 -20.32
C LEU A 194 4.57 -1.43 -21.67
N THR A 195 3.38 -2.02 -21.69
CA THR A 195 2.69 -2.47 -22.90
C THR A 195 1.57 -1.51 -23.22
N THR A 196 1.62 -0.93 -24.41
CA THR A 196 0.58 -0.04 -24.96
C THR A 196 -0.59 -0.82 -25.55
#